data_e960f466b3b0932b2383f0bae5f642a7
#
_entry.id   e960f466b3b0932b2383f0bae5f642a7
#
_cell.length_a   1.000
_cell.length_b   1.000
_cell.length_c   1.000
_cell.angle_alpha   90.00
_cell.angle_beta   90.00
_cell.angle_gamma   90.00
#
_symmetry.space_group_name_H-M   'P 1'
#
loop_
_entity.id
_entity.type
_entity.pdbx_description
1 polymer ?
#
loop_
_entity_poly.entity_id
_entity_poly.type
_entity_poly.pdbx_seq_one_letter_code
_entity_poly.pdbx_strand_id
1 'polypeptide(L)'
;RASQRKDPISVTAHYLAPLPPGEVQIATEAIGRSPEEVERFATVPIEVAMTGLPGLTELRSLNKPGLSLITLVFTDNTNVYFARQLVMERLMEVAHRLPSDVTPVLGPVSSGLGEVYQYTIEHAGDGDKELSQEELTQRRIVQDWVLRPLLRSIPGVAEINSQGGYVKQYHVLVNPERLRHYKITLAEVYSAVSRNNANSGGGVLPQAAEQYLIRGVGLVKGISDLGQIVLKEINGTPIFMRDVAEITLGH
;
A
#
# COMPACT_ATOMS: atom_id res chain seq x y z
N ARG A 1 8.93 9.20 -31.24
CA ARG A 1 7.77 8.63 -30.50
C ARG A 1 8.20 7.23 -30.10
N ALA A 2 8.71 7.05 -28.89
CA ALA A 2 8.98 5.73 -28.32
C ALA A 2 7.61 5.08 -28.04
N SER A 3 7.37 3.96 -28.72
CA SER A 3 6.26 3.06 -28.42
C SER A 3 6.45 2.57 -26.99
N GLN A 4 5.61 3.00 -26.06
CA GLN A 4 5.50 2.37 -24.77
C GLN A 4 4.92 0.97 -25.02
N ARG A 5 5.79 -0.03 -25.09
CA ARG A 5 5.37 -1.43 -24.96
C ARG A 5 4.63 -1.54 -23.63
N LYS A 6 3.36 -1.89 -23.70
CA LYS A 6 2.57 -2.26 -22.51
C LYS A 6 3.06 -3.64 -22.12
N ASP A 7 3.99 -3.68 -21.18
CA ASP A 7 4.61 -4.92 -20.75
C ASP A 7 3.59 -5.81 -20.03
N PRO A 8 3.62 -7.13 -20.23
CA PRO A 8 2.81 -8.09 -19.49
C PRO A 8 3.10 -7.96 -18.00
N ILE A 9 2.13 -8.37 -17.17
CA ILE A 9 2.36 -8.40 -15.73
C ILE A 9 3.42 -9.43 -15.43
N SER A 10 4.60 -8.98 -15.03
CA SER A 10 5.67 -9.83 -14.54
C SER A 10 5.55 -9.96 -13.03
N VAL A 11 5.62 -11.16 -12.53
CA VAL A 11 5.53 -11.45 -11.10
C VAL A 11 6.74 -12.22 -10.66
N THR A 12 7.40 -11.74 -9.63
CA THR A 12 8.55 -12.39 -9.02
C THR A 12 8.18 -12.91 -7.63
N ALA A 13 8.29 -14.21 -7.42
CA ALA A 13 8.17 -14.82 -6.11
C ALA A 13 9.56 -14.96 -5.47
N HIS A 14 9.69 -14.41 -4.26
CA HIS A 14 10.92 -14.51 -3.48
C HIS A 14 10.81 -15.66 -2.50
N TYR A 15 11.71 -16.62 -2.62
CA TYR A 15 11.91 -17.68 -1.66
C TYR A 15 12.81 -17.19 -0.52
N LEU A 16 12.62 -17.70 0.69
CA LEU A 16 13.59 -17.57 1.78
C LEU A 16 14.85 -18.41 1.43
N ALA A 17 15.62 -17.96 0.44
CA ALA A 17 17.00 -18.40 0.37
C ALA A 17 17.69 -17.95 1.66
N PRO A 18 18.65 -18.71 2.22
CA PRO A 18 19.43 -18.23 3.33
C PRO A 18 20.01 -16.87 2.92
N LEU A 19 19.58 -15.83 3.62
CA LEU A 19 20.09 -14.47 3.45
C LEU A 19 21.61 -14.51 3.48
N PRO A 20 22.30 -13.65 2.72
CA PRO A 20 23.65 -13.32 3.10
C PRO A 20 23.61 -12.97 4.60
N PRO A 21 24.48 -13.55 5.39
CA PRO A 21 24.34 -13.51 6.84
C PRO A 21 24.18 -12.08 7.31
N GLY A 22 23.09 -11.83 8.03
CA GLY A 22 22.95 -10.69 8.89
C GLY A 22 22.55 -9.35 8.24
N GLU A 23 21.98 -9.26 7.05
CA GLU A 23 21.49 -7.97 6.53
C GLU A 23 20.03 -7.68 6.90
N VAL A 24 19.77 -6.47 7.42
CA VAL A 24 18.44 -5.92 7.67
C VAL A 24 18.34 -4.57 6.98
N GLN A 25 17.30 -4.37 6.21
CA GLN A 25 17.06 -3.11 5.49
C GLN A 25 15.85 -2.37 6.07
N ILE A 26 15.96 -1.05 6.09
CA ILE A 26 14.88 -0.12 6.45
C ILE A 26 14.67 0.81 5.27
N ALA A 27 13.45 0.84 4.74
CA ALA A 27 13.01 1.79 3.73
C ALA A 27 12.10 2.84 4.38
N THR A 28 12.33 4.11 4.08
CA THR A 28 11.53 5.20 4.64
C THR A 28 11.15 6.16 3.53
N GLU A 29 9.86 6.25 3.25
CA GLU A 29 9.33 7.23 2.31
C GLU A 29 9.18 8.59 2.98
N ALA A 30 9.64 9.64 2.30
CA ALA A 30 9.59 11.02 2.72
C ALA A 30 9.25 11.91 1.51
N ILE A 31 8.06 11.68 0.94
CA ILE A 31 7.60 12.25 -0.34
C ILE A 31 7.73 13.78 -0.35
N GLY A 32 8.27 14.33 -1.45
CA GLY A 32 8.44 15.76 -1.67
C GLY A 32 9.67 16.39 -1.04
N ARG A 33 10.52 15.60 -0.35
CA ARG A 33 11.78 16.08 0.26
C ARG A 33 12.99 15.85 -0.62
N SER A 34 13.92 16.80 -0.58
CA SER A 34 15.26 16.65 -1.20
C SER A 34 16.07 15.57 -0.48
N PRO A 35 17.13 15.01 -1.11
CA PRO A 35 17.99 14.02 -0.45
C PRO A 35 18.59 14.50 0.88
N GLU A 36 18.95 15.77 0.98
CA GLU A 36 19.50 16.39 2.21
C GLU A 36 18.44 16.50 3.31
N GLU A 37 17.20 16.82 2.94
CA GLU A 37 16.08 16.83 3.88
C GLU A 37 15.70 15.41 4.33
N VAL A 38 15.73 14.43 3.42
CA VAL A 38 15.54 13.02 3.72
C VAL A 38 16.61 12.54 4.72
N GLU A 39 17.87 12.87 4.46
CA GLU A 39 18.97 12.55 5.35
C GLU A 39 18.74 13.14 6.74
N ARG A 40 18.47 14.43 6.80
CA ARG A 40 18.36 15.15 8.07
C ARG A 40 17.15 14.73 8.90
N PHE A 41 16.00 14.54 8.28
CA PHE A 41 14.73 14.32 8.99
C PHE A 41 14.31 12.85 9.12
N ALA A 42 14.83 11.96 8.28
CA ALA A 42 14.52 10.55 8.33
C ALA A 42 15.75 9.69 8.64
N THR A 43 16.81 9.79 7.85
CA THR A 43 17.96 8.88 7.91
C THR A 43 18.74 9.03 9.22
N VAL A 44 19.23 10.23 9.52
CA VAL A 44 20.06 10.49 10.71
C VAL A 44 19.35 10.10 12.01
N PRO A 45 18.09 10.46 12.28
CA PRO A 45 17.38 9.99 13.46
C PRO A 45 17.31 8.47 13.60
N ILE A 46 17.10 7.76 12.47
CA ILE A 46 17.05 6.30 12.47
C ILE A 46 18.44 5.71 12.68
N GLU A 47 19.47 6.21 11.99
CA GLU A 47 20.87 5.75 12.19
C GLU A 47 21.30 5.87 13.65
N VAL A 48 21.04 7.02 14.26
CA VAL A 48 21.36 7.25 15.69
C VAL A 48 20.66 6.22 16.59
N ALA A 49 19.41 5.90 16.30
CA ALA A 49 18.65 4.89 17.06
C ALA A 49 19.20 3.47 16.86
N MET A 50 19.76 3.17 15.69
CA MET A 50 20.35 1.86 15.37
C MET A 50 21.76 1.68 15.91
N THR A 51 22.42 2.76 16.32
CA THR A 51 23.77 2.69 16.88
C THR A 51 23.78 1.87 18.17
N GLY A 52 24.77 0.97 18.27
CA GLY A 52 24.97 0.13 19.49
C GLY A 52 24.08 -1.12 19.53
N LEU A 53 23.42 -1.50 18.44
CA LEU A 53 22.74 -2.79 18.36
C LEU A 53 23.73 -3.95 18.51
N PRO A 54 23.41 -4.98 19.30
CA PRO A 54 24.26 -6.15 19.44
C PRO A 54 24.53 -6.85 18.11
N GLY A 55 25.78 -7.11 17.79
CA GLY A 55 26.19 -7.79 16.57
C GLY A 55 26.19 -6.92 15.31
N LEU A 56 25.83 -5.64 15.39
CA LEU A 56 25.92 -4.71 14.26
C LEU A 56 27.38 -4.43 13.94
N THR A 57 27.79 -4.72 12.69
CA THR A 57 29.17 -4.51 12.19
C THR A 57 29.26 -3.31 11.26
N GLU A 58 28.24 -3.06 10.47
CA GLU A 58 28.22 -1.96 9.52
C GLU A 58 26.81 -1.38 9.37
N LEU A 59 26.73 -0.07 9.18
CA LEU A 59 25.50 0.64 8.87
C LEU A 59 25.78 1.51 7.64
N ARG A 60 24.98 1.34 6.60
CA ARG A 60 25.05 2.09 5.34
C ARG A 60 23.72 2.73 5.04
N SER A 61 23.72 3.96 4.55
CA SER A 61 22.51 4.64 4.10
C SER A 61 22.63 5.17 2.67
N LEU A 62 21.50 5.21 1.99
CA LEU A 62 21.36 5.79 0.66
C LEU A 62 20.15 6.72 0.66
N ASN A 63 20.38 8.01 0.40
CA ASN A 63 19.34 9.01 0.31
C ASN A 63 19.05 9.40 -1.13
N LYS A 64 17.79 9.27 -1.53
CA LYS A 64 17.26 9.71 -2.81
C LYS A 64 16.13 10.73 -2.57
N PRO A 65 15.71 11.50 -3.60
CA PRO A 65 14.53 12.35 -3.46
C PRO A 65 13.33 11.55 -2.97
N GLY A 66 12.80 11.88 -1.80
CA GLY A 66 11.64 11.23 -1.21
C GLY A 66 11.85 9.83 -0.62
N LEU A 67 13.09 9.30 -0.58
CA LEU A 67 13.36 7.93 -0.12
C LEU A 67 14.67 7.83 0.65
N SER A 68 14.63 7.23 1.84
CA SER A 68 15.79 6.77 2.60
C SER A 68 15.85 5.24 2.60
N LEU A 69 17.02 4.68 2.32
CA LEU A 69 17.31 3.26 2.46
C LEU A 69 18.48 3.09 3.42
N ILE A 70 18.27 2.38 4.52
CA ILE A 70 19.30 2.08 5.51
C ILE A 70 19.51 0.59 5.53
N THR A 71 20.76 0.16 5.38
CA THR A 71 21.17 -1.25 5.45
C THR A 71 22.04 -1.45 6.69
N LEU A 72 21.61 -2.37 7.55
CA LEU A 72 22.32 -2.79 8.74
C LEU A 72 22.93 -4.17 8.49
N VAL A 73 24.22 -4.30 8.67
CA VAL A 73 24.94 -5.55 8.52
C VAL A 73 25.34 -6.06 9.91
N PHE A 74 24.90 -7.27 10.21
CA PHE A 74 25.21 -7.94 11.47
C PHE A 74 26.28 -9.03 11.27
N THR A 75 26.87 -9.51 12.34
CA THR A 75 27.82 -10.63 12.27
C THR A 75 27.14 -11.90 11.76
N ASP A 76 27.92 -12.76 11.08
CA ASP A 76 27.45 -14.01 10.45
C ASP A 76 26.73 -14.97 11.40
N ASN A 77 27.04 -14.91 12.70
CA ASN A 77 26.41 -15.74 13.72
C ASN A 77 25.11 -15.14 14.28
N THR A 78 24.72 -13.96 13.84
CA THR A 78 23.50 -13.31 14.34
C THR A 78 22.28 -13.89 13.64
N ASN A 79 21.31 -14.38 14.45
CA ASN A 79 20.02 -14.79 13.89
C ASN A 79 19.30 -13.57 13.29
N VAL A 80 19.01 -13.61 11.99
CA VAL A 80 18.38 -12.51 11.27
C VAL A 80 17.03 -12.10 11.85
N TYR A 81 16.25 -13.04 12.36
CA TYR A 81 14.96 -12.73 12.99
C TYR A 81 15.13 -11.99 14.31
N PHE A 82 16.14 -12.35 15.08
CA PHE A 82 16.50 -11.62 16.30
C PHE A 82 17.01 -10.22 15.98
N ALA A 83 17.90 -10.08 14.98
CA ALA A 83 18.36 -8.78 14.51
C ALA A 83 17.19 -7.89 14.08
N ARG A 84 16.25 -8.44 13.30
CA ARG A 84 15.03 -7.72 12.86
C ARG A 84 14.15 -7.30 14.03
N GLN A 85 14.01 -8.14 15.06
CA GLN A 85 13.26 -7.78 16.26
C GLN A 85 13.89 -6.59 16.97
N LEU A 86 15.20 -6.60 17.17
CA LEU A 86 15.91 -5.47 17.78
C LEU A 86 15.78 -4.19 16.97
N VAL A 87 15.91 -4.29 15.64
CA VAL A 87 15.72 -3.15 14.73
C VAL A 87 14.30 -2.61 14.84
N MET A 88 13.28 -3.50 14.89
CA MET A 88 11.87 -3.09 15.02
C MET A 88 11.60 -2.38 16.34
N GLU A 89 12.17 -2.85 17.45
CA GLU A 89 12.07 -2.20 18.75
C GLU A 89 12.65 -0.78 18.70
N ARG A 90 13.83 -0.60 18.09
CA ARG A 90 14.44 0.73 17.91
C ARG A 90 13.65 1.63 16.97
N LEU A 91 13.03 1.06 15.91
CA LEU A 91 12.15 1.83 15.02
C LEU A 91 10.92 2.36 15.77
N MET A 92 10.34 1.57 16.66
CA MET A 92 9.22 2.04 17.50
C MET A 92 9.63 3.16 18.44
N GLU A 93 10.82 3.11 19.01
CA GLU A 93 11.34 4.19 19.87
C GLU A 93 11.57 5.49 19.09
N VAL A 94 12.09 5.41 17.87
CA VAL A 94 12.39 6.61 17.06
C VAL A 94 11.18 7.18 16.34
N ALA A 95 10.11 6.40 16.15
CA ALA A 95 8.92 6.82 15.43
C ALA A 95 8.34 8.17 15.89
N HIS A 96 8.40 8.43 17.20
CA HIS A 96 7.92 9.69 17.79
C HIS A 96 8.80 10.91 17.51
N ARG A 97 10.03 10.69 17.00
CA ARG A 97 11.00 11.75 16.65
C ARG A 97 10.97 12.07 15.16
N LEU A 98 10.32 11.24 14.37
CA LEU A 98 10.17 11.44 12.93
C LEU A 98 8.98 12.38 12.64
N PRO A 99 9.02 13.11 11.53
CA PRO A 99 7.85 13.84 11.04
C PRO A 99 6.65 12.91 10.88
N SER A 100 5.45 13.41 11.13
CA SER A 100 4.20 12.62 11.13
C SER A 100 3.85 11.97 9.78
N ASP A 101 4.42 12.48 8.70
CA ASP A 101 4.28 12.02 7.32
C ASP A 101 5.39 11.03 6.89
N VAL A 102 6.32 10.71 7.79
CA VAL A 102 7.46 9.82 7.54
C VAL A 102 7.30 8.55 8.37
N THR A 103 7.13 7.42 7.70
CA THR A 103 6.99 6.12 8.35
C THR A 103 8.06 5.15 7.85
N PRO A 104 8.99 4.72 8.72
CA PRO A 104 9.97 3.71 8.35
C PRO A 104 9.32 2.33 8.26
N VAL A 105 9.69 1.59 7.24
CA VAL A 105 9.23 0.22 6.99
C VAL A 105 10.44 -0.70 6.97
N LEU A 106 10.34 -1.80 7.71
CA LEU A 106 11.35 -2.84 7.69
C LEU A 106 11.29 -3.58 6.35
N GLY A 107 12.39 -3.61 5.62
CA GLY A 107 12.50 -4.33 4.35
C GLY A 107 12.19 -5.83 4.49
N PRO A 108 11.93 -6.53 3.39
CA PRO A 108 11.65 -7.97 3.42
C PRO A 108 12.85 -8.77 3.96
N VAL A 109 12.59 -10.00 4.39
CA VAL A 109 13.63 -10.95 4.85
C VAL A 109 14.39 -11.58 3.67
N SER A 110 14.12 -11.17 2.44
CA SER A 110 14.75 -11.70 1.23
C SER A 110 15.72 -10.70 0.61
N SER A 111 16.89 -11.17 0.19
CA SER A 111 17.77 -10.43 -0.71
C SER A 111 17.36 -10.65 -2.16
N GLY A 112 17.81 -9.79 -3.09
CA GLY A 112 17.61 -9.97 -4.54
C GLY A 112 18.16 -11.30 -5.12
N LEU A 113 18.98 -12.01 -4.35
CA LEU A 113 19.43 -13.37 -4.64
C LEU A 113 18.40 -14.45 -4.31
N GLY A 114 17.32 -14.08 -3.64
CA GLY A 114 16.21 -14.97 -3.26
C GLY A 114 15.08 -15.06 -4.29
N GLU A 115 15.24 -14.49 -5.49
CA GLU A 115 14.28 -14.66 -6.58
C GLU A 115 14.34 -16.09 -7.09
N VAL A 116 13.32 -16.87 -6.76
CA VAL A 116 13.29 -18.30 -7.08
C VAL A 116 12.44 -18.58 -8.32
N TYR A 117 11.42 -17.80 -8.54
CA TYR A 117 10.46 -18.04 -9.60
C TYR A 117 9.86 -16.75 -10.13
N GLN A 118 9.88 -16.62 -11.45
CA GLN A 118 9.21 -15.53 -12.17
C GLN A 118 8.17 -16.13 -13.11
N TYR A 119 7.00 -15.49 -13.19
CA TYR A 119 5.94 -15.89 -14.10
C TYR A 119 5.19 -14.68 -14.66
N THR A 120 4.57 -14.87 -15.80
CA THR A 120 3.67 -13.91 -16.42
C THR A 120 2.23 -14.41 -16.35
N ILE A 121 1.28 -13.48 -16.31
CA ILE A 121 -0.14 -13.80 -16.36
C ILE A 121 -0.65 -13.49 -17.75
N GLU A 122 -1.01 -14.55 -18.47
CA GLU A 122 -1.55 -14.49 -19.81
C GLU A 122 -2.91 -15.15 -19.87
N HIS A 123 -3.74 -14.75 -20.80
CA HIS A 123 -4.99 -15.45 -21.09
C HIS A 123 -4.78 -16.39 -22.28
N ALA A 124 -5.40 -17.56 -22.23
CA ALA A 124 -5.32 -18.51 -23.36
C ALA A 124 -5.89 -17.84 -24.63
N GLY A 125 -5.04 -17.65 -25.63
CA GLY A 125 -5.42 -17.00 -26.90
C GLY A 125 -4.96 -15.56 -27.07
N ASP A 126 -4.20 -14.99 -26.12
CA ASP A 126 -3.68 -13.63 -26.27
C ASP A 126 -2.70 -13.47 -27.46
N GLY A 127 -1.86 -14.48 -27.71
CA GLY A 127 -0.83 -14.42 -28.75
C GLY A 127 0.00 -13.13 -28.65
N ASP A 128 0.34 -12.55 -29.80
CA ASP A 128 1.06 -11.27 -29.88
C ASP A 128 0.15 -10.04 -29.82
N LYS A 129 -1.08 -10.19 -29.31
CA LYS A 129 -2.06 -9.10 -29.24
C LYS A 129 -1.62 -8.04 -28.22
N GLU A 130 -1.68 -6.77 -28.63
CA GLU A 130 -1.54 -5.65 -27.71
C GLU A 130 -2.73 -5.62 -26.73
N LEU A 131 -2.43 -5.71 -25.43
CA LEU A 131 -3.46 -5.76 -24.40
C LEU A 131 -4.01 -4.37 -24.10
N SER A 132 -5.32 -4.31 -23.96
CA SER A 132 -5.99 -3.09 -23.49
C SER A 132 -5.67 -2.84 -22.01
N GLN A 133 -5.82 -1.59 -21.60
CA GLN A 133 -5.67 -1.19 -20.21
C GLN A 133 -6.62 -1.94 -19.26
N GLU A 134 -7.85 -2.22 -19.72
CA GLU A 134 -8.83 -2.98 -18.94
C GLU A 134 -8.37 -4.43 -18.73
N GLU A 135 -7.87 -5.09 -19.78
CA GLU A 135 -7.32 -6.45 -19.71
C GLU A 135 -6.12 -6.52 -18.73
N LEU A 136 -5.23 -5.54 -18.77
CA LEU A 136 -4.10 -5.43 -17.84
C LEU A 136 -4.56 -5.19 -16.40
N THR A 137 -5.62 -4.39 -16.20
CA THR A 137 -6.22 -4.16 -14.88
C THR A 137 -6.84 -5.44 -14.33
N GLN A 138 -7.56 -6.19 -15.14
CA GLN A 138 -8.16 -7.47 -14.71
C GLN A 138 -7.11 -8.49 -14.30
N ARG A 139 -6.01 -8.61 -15.04
CA ARG A 139 -4.89 -9.49 -14.66
C ARG A 139 -4.25 -9.06 -13.35
N ARG A 140 -4.09 -7.75 -13.15
CA ARG A 140 -3.57 -7.22 -11.88
C ARG A 140 -4.49 -7.55 -10.71
N ILE A 141 -5.80 -7.49 -10.88
CA ILE A 141 -6.78 -7.90 -9.88
C ILE A 141 -6.62 -9.40 -9.55
N VAL A 142 -6.51 -10.26 -10.57
CA VAL A 142 -6.29 -11.70 -10.35
C VAL A 142 -4.98 -11.94 -9.59
N GLN A 143 -3.91 -11.25 -9.97
CA GLN A 143 -2.64 -11.35 -9.27
C GLN A 143 -2.74 -10.95 -7.81
N ASP A 144 -3.26 -9.77 -7.52
CA ASP A 144 -3.20 -9.20 -6.18
C ASP A 144 -4.22 -9.84 -5.22
N TRP A 145 -5.38 -10.29 -5.72
CA TRP A 145 -6.48 -10.79 -4.88
C TRP A 145 -6.67 -12.29 -4.91
N VAL A 146 -6.16 -12.99 -5.90
CA VAL A 146 -6.30 -14.46 -6.02
C VAL A 146 -4.95 -15.15 -5.90
N LEU A 147 -4.00 -14.85 -6.79
CA LEU A 147 -2.75 -15.59 -6.86
C LEU A 147 -1.81 -15.25 -5.70
N ARG A 148 -1.62 -13.97 -5.39
CA ARG A 148 -0.74 -13.54 -4.29
C ARG A 148 -1.13 -14.16 -2.93
N PRO A 149 -2.40 -14.16 -2.48
CA PRO A 149 -2.78 -14.82 -1.23
C PRO A 149 -2.53 -16.34 -1.26
N LEU A 150 -2.86 -17.01 -2.36
CA LEU A 150 -2.65 -18.44 -2.52
C LEU A 150 -1.17 -18.81 -2.48
N LEU A 151 -0.33 -18.12 -3.25
CA LEU A 151 1.09 -18.40 -3.30
C LEU A 151 1.79 -18.04 -1.98
N ARG A 152 1.33 -16.99 -1.31
CA ARG A 152 1.88 -16.57 -0.01
C ARG A 152 1.58 -17.56 1.11
N SER A 153 0.58 -18.42 0.95
CA SER A 153 0.28 -19.50 1.91
C SER A 153 1.22 -20.70 1.79
N ILE A 154 2.04 -20.78 0.73
CA ILE A 154 2.99 -21.87 0.52
C ILE A 154 4.17 -21.69 1.49
N PRO A 155 4.50 -22.72 2.29
CA PRO A 155 5.64 -22.66 3.20
C PRO A 155 6.94 -22.33 2.45
N GLY A 156 7.69 -21.35 2.95
CA GLY A 156 8.95 -20.90 2.35
C GLY A 156 8.82 -19.73 1.37
N VAL A 157 7.63 -19.35 0.94
CA VAL A 157 7.43 -18.13 0.16
C VAL A 157 7.42 -16.92 1.09
N ALA A 158 8.44 -16.09 0.99
CA ALA A 158 8.61 -14.90 1.82
C ALA A 158 7.79 -13.72 1.29
N GLU A 159 7.90 -13.46 -0.01
CA GLU A 159 7.30 -12.30 -0.66
C GLU A 159 6.96 -12.57 -2.11
N ILE A 160 5.95 -11.86 -2.61
CA ILE A 160 5.54 -11.91 -4.01
C ILE A 160 5.41 -10.48 -4.50
N ASN A 161 6.30 -10.10 -5.41
CA ASN A 161 6.34 -8.79 -6.01
C ASN A 161 5.74 -8.82 -7.40
N SER A 162 4.86 -7.88 -7.69
CA SER A 162 4.17 -7.76 -8.97
C SER A 162 4.64 -6.51 -9.70
N GLN A 163 5.09 -6.67 -10.91
CA GLN A 163 5.46 -5.58 -11.80
C GLN A 163 4.52 -5.55 -13.01
N GLY A 164 4.18 -4.36 -13.48
CA GLY A 164 3.25 -4.17 -14.59
C GLY A 164 1.77 -4.29 -14.20
N GLY A 165 0.91 -4.15 -15.20
CA GLY A 165 -0.53 -4.03 -15.04
C GLY A 165 -0.93 -2.73 -14.34
N TYR A 166 -2.24 -2.51 -14.26
CA TYR A 166 -2.80 -1.31 -13.64
C TYR A 166 -3.59 -1.67 -12.39
N VAL A 167 -3.33 -0.97 -11.29
CA VAL A 167 -4.12 -1.11 -10.06
C VAL A 167 -5.46 -0.43 -10.26
N LYS A 168 -6.55 -1.16 -10.11
CA LYS A 168 -7.90 -0.60 -10.22
C LYS A 168 -8.14 0.47 -9.16
N GLN A 169 -8.48 1.66 -9.59
CA GLN A 169 -8.80 2.79 -8.73
C GLN A 169 -10.17 3.39 -9.07
N TYR A 170 -10.81 4.00 -8.10
CA TYR A 170 -12.00 4.82 -8.30
C TYR A 170 -11.58 6.29 -8.20
N HIS A 171 -11.69 7.02 -9.30
CA HIS A 171 -11.37 8.44 -9.34
C HIS A 171 -12.65 9.25 -9.10
N VAL A 172 -12.61 10.12 -8.11
CA VAL A 172 -13.67 11.11 -7.83
C VAL A 172 -13.16 12.46 -8.32
N LEU A 173 -13.55 12.83 -9.53
CA LEU A 173 -13.14 14.06 -10.20
C LEU A 173 -14.12 15.17 -9.83
N VAL A 174 -13.77 15.96 -8.82
CA VAL A 174 -14.63 17.02 -8.32
C VAL A 174 -14.67 18.24 -9.26
N ASN A 175 -15.84 18.83 -9.44
CA ASN A 175 -16.02 20.07 -10.20
C ASN A 175 -15.93 21.26 -9.22
N PRO A 176 -14.92 22.15 -9.35
CA PRO A 176 -14.71 23.27 -8.44
C PRO A 176 -15.86 24.29 -8.42
N GLU A 177 -16.57 24.47 -9.55
CA GLU A 177 -17.69 25.39 -9.64
C GLU A 177 -18.91 24.86 -8.88
N ARG A 178 -19.19 23.57 -9.03
CA ARG A 178 -20.27 22.91 -8.28
C ARG A 178 -19.97 22.87 -6.80
N LEU A 179 -18.73 22.62 -6.39
CA LEU A 179 -18.31 22.70 -4.99
C LEU A 179 -18.59 24.09 -4.39
N ARG A 180 -18.18 25.13 -5.13
CA ARG A 180 -18.46 26.54 -4.71
C ARG A 180 -19.95 26.85 -4.65
N HIS A 181 -20.74 26.38 -5.62
CA HIS A 181 -22.17 26.58 -5.67
C HIS A 181 -22.87 26.00 -4.43
N TYR A 182 -22.53 24.76 -4.08
CA TYR A 182 -23.10 24.08 -2.89
C TYR A 182 -22.39 24.40 -1.58
N LYS A 183 -21.34 25.25 -1.61
CA LYS A 183 -20.50 25.59 -0.46
C LYS A 183 -19.95 24.33 0.25
N ILE A 184 -19.40 23.41 -0.52
CA ILE A 184 -18.77 22.18 -0.08
C ILE A 184 -17.27 22.30 -0.29
N THR A 185 -16.48 21.93 0.71
CA THR A 185 -15.02 21.89 0.67
C THR A 185 -14.51 20.52 0.24
N LEU A 186 -13.28 20.45 -0.27
CA LEU A 186 -12.63 19.16 -0.56
C LEU A 186 -12.46 18.30 0.69
N ALA A 187 -12.25 18.90 1.85
CA ALA A 187 -12.17 18.20 3.12
C ALA A 187 -13.50 17.51 3.50
N GLU A 188 -14.62 18.15 3.22
CA GLU A 188 -15.95 17.53 3.41
C GLU A 188 -16.16 16.36 2.46
N VAL A 189 -15.75 16.48 1.19
CA VAL A 189 -15.79 15.38 0.20
C VAL A 189 -14.95 14.19 0.69
N TYR A 190 -13.69 14.43 1.07
CA TYR A 190 -12.80 13.40 1.58
C TYR A 190 -13.38 12.70 2.83
N SER A 191 -13.86 13.49 3.78
CA SER A 191 -14.49 12.97 5.01
C SER A 191 -15.74 12.15 4.74
N ALA A 192 -16.55 12.56 3.75
CA ALA A 192 -17.74 11.82 3.36
C ALA A 192 -17.39 10.47 2.74
N VAL A 193 -16.41 10.41 1.82
CA VAL A 193 -15.94 9.14 1.24
C VAL A 193 -15.39 8.22 2.31
N SER A 194 -14.52 8.72 3.19
CA SER A 194 -13.90 7.94 4.26
C SER A 194 -14.94 7.35 5.22
N ARG A 195 -15.94 8.13 5.64
CA ARG A 195 -17.00 7.68 6.56
C ARG A 195 -18.00 6.72 5.94
N ASN A 196 -18.25 6.83 4.64
CA ASN A 196 -19.21 5.98 3.91
C ASN A 196 -18.58 4.74 3.27
N ASN A 197 -17.30 4.42 3.57
CA ASN A 197 -16.64 3.21 3.11
C ASN A 197 -16.23 2.33 4.30
N ALA A 198 -17.16 2.08 5.21
CA ALA A 198 -16.92 1.25 6.38
C ALA A 198 -18.17 0.45 6.75
N ASN A 199 -17.96 -0.77 7.23
CA ASN A 199 -19.02 -1.54 7.86
C ASN A 199 -19.12 -1.13 9.33
N SER A 200 -20.36 -1.06 9.86
CA SER A 200 -20.59 -0.84 11.29
C SER A 200 -21.30 -2.03 11.91
N GLY A 201 -20.89 -2.40 13.12
CA GLY A 201 -21.64 -3.34 13.95
C GLY A 201 -22.87 -2.64 14.54
N GLY A 202 -24.05 -3.23 14.40
CA GLY A 202 -25.32 -2.71 14.94
C GLY A 202 -25.79 -3.39 16.22
N GLY A 203 -24.98 -4.27 16.82
CA GLY A 203 -25.36 -5.03 18.01
C GLY A 203 -26.20 -6.27 17.72
N VAL A 204 -26.81 -6.81 18.76
CA VAL A 204 -27.62 -8.02 18.71
C VAL A 204 -29.05 -7.69 19.13
N LEU A 205 -30.01 -8.09 18.34
CA LEU A 205 -31.43 -8.01 18.67
C LEU A 205 -31.91 -9.37 19.18
N PRO A 206 -32.15 -9.54 20.46
CA PRO A 206 -32.74 -10.77 21.01
C PRO A 206 -34.23 -10.84 20.66
N GLN A 207 -34.63 -11.94 20.05
CA GLN A 207 -36.06 -12.20 19.76
C GLN A 207 -36.40 -13.63 20.11
N ALA A 208 -37.13 -13.80 21.22
CA ALA A 208 -37.48 -15.10 21.80
C ALA A 208 -36.22 -15.98 22.07
N ALA A 209 -36.11 -17.13 21.41
CA ALA A 209 -34.97 -18.06 21.54
C ALA A 209 -33.83 -17.79 20.54
N GLU A 210 -33.95 -16.79 19.70
CA GLU A 210 -32.98 -16.46 18.64
C GLU A 210 -32.34 -15.09 18.88
N GLN A 211 -31.13 -14.94 18.36
CA GLN A 211 -30.40 -13.66 18.37
C GLN A 211 -30.08 -13.25 16.93
N TYR A 212 -30.55 -12.08 16.56
CA TYR A 212 -30.26 -11.50 15.25
C TYR A 212 -29.13 -10.50 15.35
N LEU A 213 -28.05 -10.77 14.60
CA LEU A 213 -26.92 -9.85 14.49
C LEU A 213 -27.26 -8.74 13.49
N ILE A 214 -27.32 -7.51 13.95
CA ILE A 214 -27.50 -6.34 13.09
C ILE A 214 -26.14 -5.93 12.55
N ARG A 215 -26.04 -5.82 11.22
CA ARG A 215 -24.81 -5.39 10.54
C ARG A 215 -25.14 -4.28 9.54
N GLY A 216 -24.54 -3.11 9.75
CA GLY A 216 -24.53 -2.04 8.76
C GLY A 216 -23.48 -2.36 7.68
N VAL A 217 -23.93 -2.58 6.43
CA VAL A 217 -23.05 -2.82 5.29
C VAL A 217 -22.86 -1.50 4.53
N GLY A 218 -21.70 -0.85 4.73
CA GLY A 218 -21.38 0.45 4.16
C GLY A 218 -20.18 0.44 3.21
N LEU A 219 -19.59 -0.73 2.94
CA LEU A 219 -18.48 -0.82 1.97
C LEU A 219 -18.98 -0.54 0.55
N VAL A 220 -18.29 0.36 -0.12
CA VAL A 220 -18.54 0.73 -1.51
C VAL A 220 -18.22 -0.45 -2.44
N LYS A 221 -19.16 -0.83 -3.28
CA LYS A 221 -19.00 -1.93 -4.24
C LYS A 221 -18.75 -1.44 -5.68
N GLY A 222 -19.04 -0.18 -5.97
CA GLY A 222 -18.88 0.34 -7.31
C GLY A 222 -19.13 1.85 -7.43
N ILE A 223 -19.05 2.33 -8.66
CA ILE A 223 -19.24 3.74 -9.02
C ILE A 223 -20.61 4.26 -8.54
N SER A 224 -21.66 3.43 -8.67
CA SER A 224 -23.02 3.82 -8.28
C SER A 224 -23.10 4.16 -6.79
N ASP A 225 -22.49 3.34 -5.95
CA ASP A 225 -22.51 3.52 -4.48
C ASP A 225 -21.77 4.79 -4.09
N LEU A 226 -20.60 5.04 -4.71
CA LEU A 226 -19.85 6.28 -4.53
C LEU A 226 -20.68 7.50 -4.92
N GLY A 227 -21.43 7.42 -6.04
CA GLY A 227 -22.29 8.50 -6.51
C GLY A 227 -23.43 8.82 -5.57
N GLN A 228 -23.87 7.87 -4.76
CA GLN A 228 -24.97 8.03 -3.80
C GLN A 228 -24.55 8.52 -2.42
N ILE A 229 -23.25 8.70 -2.18
CA ILE A 229 -22.76 9.27 -0.91
C ILE A 229 -23.33 10.68 -0.73
N VAL A 230 -23.99 10.93 0.37
CA VAL A 230 -24.49 12.25 0.74
C VAL A 230 -23.35 13.07 1.32
N LEU A 231 -23.08 14.23 0.71
CA LEU A 231 -22.05 15.17 1.15
C LEU A 231 -22.60 16.16 2.18
N LYS A 232 -23.79 16.70 1.90
CA LYS A 232 -24.42 17.76 2.69
C LYS A 232 -25.92 17.77 2.47
N GLU A 233 -26.65 18.32 3.41
CA GLU A 233 -28.07 18.65 3.27
C GLU A 233 -28.24 20.16 3.21
N ILE A 234 -29.03 20.63 2.26
CA ILE A 234 -29.36 22.04 2.10
C ILE A 234 -30.89 22.18 2.01
N ASN A 235 -31.51 22.81 3.01
CA ASN A 235 -32.98 23.02 3.10
C ASN A 235 -33.79 21.71 2.92
N GLY A 236 -33.34 20.62 3.56
CA GLY A 236 -34.01 19.32 3.47
C GLY A 236 -33.67 18.51 2.20
N THR A 237 -32.86 19.05 1.31
CA THR A 237 -32.45 18.36 0.06
C THR A 237 -31.04 17.84 0.20
N PRO A 238 -30.81 16.53 0.09
CA PRO A 238 -29.46 15.95 0.11
C PRO A 238 -28.71 16.27 -1.17
N ILE A 239 -27.44 16.67 -1.03
CA ILE A 239 -26.48 16.84 -2.14
C ILE A 239 -25.61 15.60 -2.18
N PHE A 240 -25.63 14.89 -3.28
CA PHE A 240 -24.90 13.66 -3.49
C PHE A 240 -23.51 13.91 -4.11
N MET A 241 -22.63 12.95 -4.00
CA MET A 241 -21.31 12.98 -4.64
C MET A 241 -21.42 13.20 -6.16
N ARG A 242 -22.35 12.53 -6.86
CA ARG A 242 -22.61 12.68 -8.28
C ARG A 242 -23.01 14.10 -8.71
N ASP A 243 -23.52 14.91 -7.77
CA ASP A 243 -23.94 16.27 -8.08
C ASP A 243 -22.75 17.24 -8.17
N VAL A 244 -21.63 16.88 -7.55
CA VAL A 244 -20.41 17.72 -7.47
C VAL A 244 -19.19 17.09 -8.13
N ALA A 245 -19.22 15.80 -8.44
CA ALA A 245 -18.09 15.07 -9.00
C ALA A 245 -18.52 14.10 -10.11
N GLU A 246 -17.60 13.83 -11.01
CA GLU A 246 -17.65 12.71 -11.94
C GLU A 246 -16.86 11.54 -11.32
N ILE A 247 -17.44 10.34 -11.39
CA ILE A 247 -16.81 9.15 -10.81
C ILE A 247 -16.48 8.19 -11.95
N THR A 248 -15.20 7.88 -12.06
CA THR A 248 -14.68 7.02 -13.13
C THR A 248 -13.80 5.91 -12.56
N LEU A 249 -13.63 4.84 -13.33
CA LEU A 249 -12.58 3.87 -13.09
C LEU A 249 -11.27 4.41 -13.67
N GLY A 250 -10.22 4.37 -12.87
CA GLY A 250 -8.89 4.76 -13.23
C GLY A 250 -7.84 3.74 -12.78
N HIS A 251 -6.59 4.12 -12.93
CA HIS A 251 -5.40 3.31 -12.65
C HIS A 251 -4.26 4.21 -12.18
#